data_ba93fae4b81a1c46874dcde0c1d778ef
#
_entry.id   ba93fae4b81a1c46874dcde0c1d778ef
#
_cell.length_a   1.000
_cell.length_b   1.000
_cell.length_c   1.000
_cell.angle_alpha   90.00
_cell.angle_beta   90.00
_cell.angle_gamma   90.00
#
_symmetry.space_group_name_H-M   'P 1'
#
loop_
_entity.id
_entity.type
_entity.pdbx_description
1 polymer ?
#
loop_
_entity_poly.entity_id
_entity_poly.type
_entity_poly.pdbx_seq_one_letter_code
_entity_poly.pdbx_strand_id
1 'polypeptide(L)'
;MAAKKTKSDFISTGLVAQNRRASFDYHISEKFVAGIELTGTEVKSLRLGHANITDAFGIDKNGEVYISNMFIAEYSNKGYSSHVEKRDRKLLLKKKEINDIIGSIAKKGTTLVAIRLFFNEKGRAKLEVGLGVGKKLYDKRETEKTRDWNREKARVMAKYA
;
A
#
# COMPACT_ATOMS: atom_id res chain seq x y z
N MET A 1 17.52 15.47 -18.61
CA MET A 1 18.32 15.24 -17.37
C MET A 1 17.38 15.21 -16.18
N ALA A 2 17.41 14.13 -15.40
CA ALA A 2 16.67 14.11 -14.14
C ALA A 2 17.34 15.06 -13.15
N ALA A 3 16.58 16.01 -12.60
CA ALA A 3 17.08 16.90 -11.55
C ALA A 3 17.47 16.06 -10.34
N LYS A 4 18.68 16.26 -9.80
CA LYS A 4 19.09 15.67 -8.53
C LYS A 4 18.18 16.21 -7.43
N LYS A 5 17.37 15.32 -6.83
CA LYS A 5 16.59 15.69 -5.65
C LYS A 5 17.54 16.11 -4.53
N THR A 6 17.31 17.29 -3.99
CA THR A 6 18.06 17.81 -2.83
C THR A 6 17.63 17.12 -1.55
N LYS A 7 18.37 17.29 -0.46
CA LYS A 7 17.99 16.73 0.86
C LYS A 7 16.58 17.14 1.31
N SER A 8 16.09 18.28 0.85
CA SER A 8 14.74 18.77 1.15
C SER A 8 13.62 17.99 0.44
N ASP A 9 13.96 17.22 -0.61
CA ASP A 9 13.00 16.45 -1.37
C ASP A 9 12.76 15.03 -0.79
N PHE A 10 13.52 14.64 0.25
CA PHE A 10 13.34 13.36 0.91
C PHE A 10 12.11 13.35 1.82
N ILE A 11 11.31 12.31 1.68
CA ILE A 11 10.16 12.06 2.56
C ILE A 11 10.67 11.55 3.90
N SER A 12 10.60 12.38 4.94
CA SER A 12 10.98 12.00 6.30
C SER A 12 9.80 11.42 7.08
N THR A 13 8.60 11.97 6.87
CA THR A 13 7.33 11.53 7.46
C THR A 13 6.22 11.67 6.42
N GLY A 14 5.12 10.94 6.63
CA GLY A 14 3.95 11.04 5.77
C GLY A 14 3.91 10.06 4.61
N LEU A 15 3.01 10.30 3.69
CA LEU A 15 2.65 9.38 2.61
C LEU A 15 3.78 9.20 1.58
N VAL A 16 4.08 7.95 1.26
CA VAL A 16 5.01 7.57 0.18
C VAL A 16 4.25 7.11 -1.05
N ALA A 17 3.32 6.17 -0.88
CA ALA A 17 2.53 5.61 -1.97
C ALA A 17 1.14 5.24 -1.48
N GLN A 18 0.16 5.32 -2.35
CA GLN A 18 -1.23 4.98 -2.04
C GLN A 18 -1.86 4.15 -3.16
N ASN A 19 -2.58 3.11 -2.77
CA ASN A 19 -3.39 2.32 -3.68
C ASN A 19 -4.82 2.86 -3.70
N ARG A 20 -5.11 3.75 -4.63
CA ARG A 20 -6.42 4.39 -4.76
C ARG A 20 -7.50 3.44 -5.27
N ARG A 21 -7.10 2.35 -5.90
CA ARG A 21 -8.02 1.35 -6.46
C ARG A 21 -8.47 0.30 -5.45
N ALA A 22 -7.84 0.22 -4.28
CA ALA A 22 -8.15 -0.80 -3.28
C ALA A 22 -9.64 -0.81 -2.90
N SER A 23 -10.21 0.35 -2.61
CA SER A 23 -11.63 0.48 -2.26
C SER A 23 -12.57 0.30 -3.45
N PHE A 24 -12.09 0.49 -4.67
CA PHE A 24 -12.85 0.26 -5.91
C PHE A 24 -12.92 -1.23 -6.25
N ASP A 25 -11.79 -1.94 -6.15
CA ASP A 25 -11.67 -3.33 -6.55
C ASP A 25 -12.09 -4.32 -5.46
N TYR A 26 -12.07 -3.92 -4.20
CA TYR A 26 -12.32 -4.80 -3.03
C TYR A 26 -13.29 -4.19 -2.04
N HIS A 27 -14.12 -5.07 -1.42
CA HIS A 27 -14.83 -4.77 -0.18
C HIS A 27 -13.88 -4.98 0.97
N ILE A 28 -13.36 -3.91 1.57
CA ILE A 28 -12.40 -3.97 2.66
C ILE A 28 -13.16 -4.01 3.99
N SER A 29 -13.01 -5.12 4.72
CA SER A 29 -13.70 -5.35 5.99
C SER A 29 -12.89 -4.91 7.20
N GLU A 30 -11.58 -5.08 7.18
CA GLU A 30 -10.69 -4.80 8.30
C GLU A 30 -9.35 -4.29 7.82
N LYS A 31 -8.79 -3.31 8.54
CA LYS A 31 -7.51 -2.69 8.21
C LYS A 31 -6.52 -2.87 9.34
N PHE A 32 -5.24 -3.03 8.97
CA PHE A 32 -4.12 -3.16 9.91
C PHE A 32 -3.01 -2.23 9.49
N VAL A 33 -2.29 -1.70 10.46
CA VAL A 33 -1.04 -0.95 10.21
C VAL A 33 0.13 -1.83 10.63
N ALA A 34 0.93 -2.22 9.64
CA ALA A 34 2.07 -3.11 9.83
C ALA A 34 3.39 -2.36 9.68
N GLY A 35 4.40 -2.78 10.43
CA GLY A 35 5.78 -2.46 10.09
C GLY A 35 6.23 -3.31 8.90
N ILE A 36 7.27 -2.87 8.21
CA ILE A 36 7.86 -3.59 7.08
C ILE A 36 9.33 -3.81 7.35
N GLU A 37 9.79 -5.03 7.11
CA GLU A 37 11.21 -5.35 7.11
C GLU A 37 11.84 -4.92 5.79
N LEU A 38 12.72 -3.91 5.84
CA LEU A 38 13.34 -3.28 4.69
C LEU A 38 14.86 -3.28 4.80
N THR A 39 15.54 -3.31 3.64
CA THR A 39 16.98 -3.05 3.56
C THR A 39 17.26 -1.55 3.51
N GLY A 40 18.52 -1.15 3.74
CA GLY A 40 18.91 0.27 3.69
C GLY A 40 18.64 0.94 2.35
N THR A 41 18.89 0.25 1.24
CA THR A 41 18.63 0.76 -0.11
C THR A 41 17.14 0.92 -0.41
N GLU A 42 16.31 0.03 0.11
CA GLU A 42 14.85 0.13 0.01
C GLU A 42 14.32 1.36 0.75
N VAL A 43 14.79 1.60 1.97
CA VAL A 43 14.41 2.79 2.75
C VAL A 43 14.80 4.07 2.02
N LYS A 44 16.01 4.15 1.48
CA LYS A 44 16.49 5.30 0.72
C LYS A 44 15.64 5.56 -0.52
N SER A 45 15.25 4.51 -1.23
CA SER A 45 14.36 4.59 -2.39
C SER A 45 12.95 5.08 -2.00
N LEU A 46 12.41 4.58 -0.88
CA LEU A 46 11.12 5.04 -0.35
C LEU A 46 11.14 6.53 0.02
N ARG A 47 12.24 7.01 0.58
CA ARG A 47 12.39 8.43 0.91
C ARG A 47 12.38 9.32 -0.32
N LEU A 48 12.70 8.78 -1.49
CA LEU A 48 12.55 9.45 -2.78
C LEU A 48 11.15 9.30 -3.39
N GLY A 49 10.28 8.54 -2.75
CA GLY A 49 8.92 8.26 -3.24
C GLY A 49 8.85 7.26 -4.38
N HIS A 50 9.90 6.45 -4.58
CA HIS A 50 10.00 5.50 -5.69
C HIS A 50 9.44 4.12 -5.31
N ALA A 51 8.12 4.05 -5.12
CA ALA A 51 7.43 2.81 -4.78
C ALA A 51 6.06 2.74 -5.46
N ASN A 52 5.61 1.51 -5.72
CA ASN A 52 4.25 1.24 -6.21
C ASN A 52 3.69 0.05 -5.44
N ILE A 53 2.53 0.23 -4.83
CA ILE A 53 1.85 -0.78 -4.02
C ILE A 53 0.53 -1.25 -4.64
N THR A 54 0.19 -0.79 -5.84
CA THR A 54 -1.13 -1.03 -6.45
C THR A 54 -1.43 -2.52 -6.62
N ASP A 55 -0.43 -3.30 -7.03
CA ASP A 55 -0.57 -4.74 -7.27
C ASP A 55 -0.05 -5.60 -6.09
N ALA A 56 0.28 -4.99 -4.97
CA ALA A 56 0.79 -5.69 -3.81
C ALA A 56 -0.31 -6.42 -3.05
N PHE A 57 -0.01 -7.63 -2.64
CA PHE A 57 -0.93 -8.46 -1.86
C PHE A 57 -0.20 -9.24 -0.77
N GLY A 58 -0.94 -9.58 0.29
CA GLY A 58 -0.39 -10.36 1.40
C GLY A 58 -0.43 -11.86 1.16
N ILE A 59 0.60 -12.54 1.63
CA ILE A 59 0.71 -14.00 1.59
C ILE A 59 1.08 -14.54 2.96
N ASP A 60 0.68 -15.78 3.24
CA ASP A 60 1.13 -16.57 4.38
C ASP A 60 2.36 -17.37 3.97
N LYS A 61 3.44 -17.21 4.72
CA LYS A 61 4.69 -17.92 4.49
C LYS A 61 5.26 -18.38 5.84
N ASN A 62 5.15 -19.68 6.10
CA ASN A 62 5.62 -20.29 7.35
C ASN A 62 5.01 -19.65 8.63
N GLY A 63 3.72 -19.31 8.60
CA GLY A 63 3.03 -18.71 9.74
C GLY A 63 3.29 -17.21 9.93
N GLU A 64 3.97 -16.57 9.00
CA GLU A 64 4.23 -15.14 8.99
C GLU A 64 3.56 -14.49 7.76
N VAL A 65 3.21 -13.22 7.88
CA VAL A 65 2.59 -12.47 6.79
C VAL A 65 3.67 -11.70 6.02
N TYR A 66 3.70 -11.90 4.71
CA TYR A 66 4.58 -11.19 3.78
C TYR A 66 3.76 -10.40 2.79
N ILE A 67 4.27 -9.27 2.35
CA ILE A 67 3.71 -8.53 1.23
C ILE A 67 4.48 -8.89 -0.05
N SER A 68 3.76 -9.34 -1.05
CA SER A 68 4.30 -9.75 -2.34
C SER A 68 3.96 -8.74 -3.43
N ASN A 69 4.75 -8.72 -4.48
CA ASN A 69 4.54 -7.86 -5.65
C ASN A 69 4.52 -6.34 -5.35
N MET A 70 5.11 -5.94 -4.25
CA MET A 70 5.32 -4.53 -3.90
C MET A 70 6.61 -4.04 -4.55
N PHE A 71 6.50 -3.08 -5.44
CA PHE A 71 7.62 -2.51 -6.17
C PHE A 71 8.30 -1.39 -5.36
N ILE A 72 9.60 -1.52 -5.17
CA ILE A 72 10.49 -0.44 -4.68
C ILE A 72 11.65 -0.34 -5.66
N ALA A 73 11.77 0.81 -6.34
CA ALA A 73 12.80 1.01 -7.35
C ALA A 73 14.21 0.85 -6.78
N GLU A 74 15.14 0.40 -7.61
CA GLU A 74 16.55 0.38 -7.26
C GLU A 74 17.02 1.79 -6.85
N TYR A 75 17.87 1.83 -5.84
CA TYR A 75 18.48 3.09 -5.42
C TYR A 75 19.67 3.42 -6.33
N SER A 76 19.57 4.51 -7.07
CA SER A 76 20.53 4.88 -8.11
C SER A 76 21.94 5.20 -7.60
N ASN A 77 22.06 5.68 -6.37
CA ASN A 77 23.34 5.96 -5.72
C ASN A 77 23.86 4.78 -4.90
N LYS A 78 23.48 3.58 -5.29
CA LYS A 78 23.95 2.34 -4.65
C LYS A 78 25.47 2.17 -4.85
N GLY A 79 26.12 1.55 -3.88
CA GLY A 79 27.48 1.06 -4.05
C GLY A 79 27.49 -0.22 -4.90
N TYR A 80 28.03 -1.30 -4.32
CA TYR A 80 28.16 -2.58 -5.05
C TYR A 80 26.87 -3.43 -5.07
N SER A 81 25.89 -3.11 -4.24
CA SER A 81 24.67 -3.92 -4.15
C SER A 81 23.42 -3.07 -4.01
N SER A 82 22.34 -3.55 -4.58
CA SER A 82 21.01 -3.03 -4.43
C SER A 82 20.06 -4.17 -4.06
N HIS A 83 18.80 -3.85 -3.86
CA HIS A 83 17.76 -4.82 -3.56
C HIS A 83 17.03 -5.28 -4.83
N VAL A 84 16.36 -6.41 -4.73
CA VAL A 84 15.39 -6.85 -5.75
C VAL A 84 14.12 -6.03 -5.62
N GLU A 85 13.67 -5.43 -6.71
CA GLU A 85 12.57 -4.46 -6.72
C GLU A 85 11.24 -5.02 -6.20
N LYS A 86 10.92 -6.26 -6.52
CA LYS A 86 9.65 -6.93 -6.14
C LYS A 86 9.84 -8.12 -5.21
N ARG A 87 10.83 -8.10 -4.34
CA ARG A 87 11.00 -9.18 -3.38
C ARG A 87 9.84 -9.23 -2.37
N ASP A 88 9.57 -10.42 -1.82
CA ASP A 88 8.63 -10.56 -0.71
C ASP A 88 9.22 -9.93 0.54
N ARG A 89 8.42 -9.12 1.24
CA ARG A 89 8.84 -8.40 2.44
C ARG A 89 7.97 -8.78 3.62
N LYS A 90 8.62 -9.12 4.73
CA LYS A 90 7.92 -9.50 5.96
C LYS A 90 7.20 -8.29 6.56
N LEU A 91 5.94 -8.48 6.91
CA LEU A 91 5.17 -7.52 7.68
C LEU A 91 5.35 -7.79 9.17
N LEU A 92 5.60 -6.72 9.91
CA LEU A 92 5.78 -6.76 11.36
C LEU A 92 4.45 -6.42 12.05
N LEU A 93 3.76 -7.45 12.50
CA LEU A 93 2.43 -7.40 13.10
C LEU A 93 2.43 -8.11 14.44
N LYS A 94 1.43 -7.80 15.27
CA LYS A 94 1.18 -8.54 16.50
C LYS A 94 0.72 -9.96 16.16
N LYS A 95 1.04 -10.91 17.02
CA LYS A 95 0.69 -12.32 16.79
C LYS A 95 -0.81 -12.54 16.57
N LYS A 96 -1.65 -11.84 17.30
CA LYS A 96 -3.10 -11.87 17.12
C LYS A 96 -3.50 -11.39 15.72
N GLU A 97 -2.93 -10.29 15.26
CA GLU A 97 -3.18 -9.74 13.92
C GLU A 97 -2.72 -10.71 12.83
N ILE A 98 -1.56 -11.35 12.99
CA ILE A 98 -1.04 -12.37 12.08
C ILE A 98 -2.03 -13.54 11.98
N ASN A 99 -2.51 -14.05 13.10
CA ASN A 99 -3.47 -15.15 13.13
C ASN A 99 -4.79 -14.78 12.46
N ASP A 100 -5.32 -13.59 12.72
CA ASP A 100 -6.55 -13.08 12.12
C ASP A 100 -6.41 -12.97 10.59
N ILE A 101 -5.29 -12.44 10.13
CA ILE A 101 -4.99 -12.28 8.70
C ILE A 101 -4.86 -13.65 8.02
N ILE A 102 -4.05 -14.55 8.57
CA ILE A 102 -3.83 -15.89 8.00
C ILE A 102 -5.13 -16.66 7.94
N GLY A 103 -5.93 -16.64 9.00
CA GLY A 103 -7.24 -17.25 9.01
C GLY A 103 -8.20 -16.71 7.97
N SER A 104 -8.12 -15.40 7.71
CA SER A 104 -8.97 -14.73 6.73
C SER A 104 -8.54 -14.98 5.29
N ILE A 105 -7.25 -14.94 4.98
CA ILE A 105 -6.77 -15.19 3.60
C ILE A 105 -6.87 -16.67 3.20
N ALA A 106 -6.97 -17.58 4.17
CA ALA A 106 -7.28 -18.98 3.90
C ALA A 106 -8.70 -19.17 3.36
N LYS A 107 -9.60 -18.21 3.59
CA LYS A 107 -10.97 -18.26 3.06
C LYS A 107 -10.97 -17.87 1.58
N LYS A 108 -11.77 -18.60 0.79
CA LYS A 108 -11.89 -18.34 -0.65
C LYS A 108 -12.35 -16.91 -0.92
N GLY A 109 -11.65 -16.21 -1.81
CA GLY A 109 -12.00 -14.88 -2.26
C GLY A 109 -11.50 -13.74 -1.36
N THR A 110 -10.90 -14.05 -0.21
CA THR A 110 -10.33 -13.04 0.69
C THR A 110 -8.84 -12.84 0.40
N THR A 111 -8.43 -11.58 0.25
CA THR A 111 -7.05 -11.18 -0.04
C THR A 111 -6.62 -10.06 0.90
N LEU A 112 -5.37 -10.04 1.29
CA LEU A 112 -4.78 -8.90 1.98
C LEU A 112 -4.21 -7.95 0.93
N VAL A 113 -4.76 -6.75 0.85
CA VAL A 113 -4.31 -5.72 -0.12
C VAL A 113 -3.57 -4.60 0.57
N ALA A 114 -2.56 -4.05 -0.10
CA ALA A 114 -1.88 -2.86 0.37
C ALA A 114 -2.74 -1.63 0.06
N ILE A 115 -2.92 -0.78 1.05
CA ILE A 115 -3.74 0.43 0.93
C ILE A 115 -2.85 1.66 0.84
N ARG A 116 -1.91 1.79 1.77
CA ARG A 116 -1.09 3.00 1.92
C ARG A 116 0.26 2.67 2.52
N LEU A 117 1.31 3.22 1.94
CA LEU A 117 2.68 3.15 2.45
C LEU A 117 3.10 4.53 2.93
N PHE A 118 3.56 4.63 4.16
CA PHE A 118 3.91 5.91 4.75
C PHE A 118 5.02 5.77 5.80
N PHE A 119 5.65 6.89 6.12
CA PHE A 119 6.55 6.99 7.28
C PHE A 119 5.78 7.60 8.45
N ASN A 120 5.90 6.98 9.62
CA ASN A 120 5.29 7.50 10.84
C ASN A 120 6.08 8.70 11.39
N GLU A 121 5.63 9.28 12.51
CA GLU A 121 6.28 10.43 13.15
C GLU A 121 7.72 10.14 13.57
N LYS A 122 8.05 8.88 13.85
CA LYS A 122 9.42 8.44 14.18
C LYS A 122 10.28 8.14 12.95
N GLY A 123 9.75 8.36 11.75
CA GLY A 123 10.45 8.09 10.48
C GLY A 123 10.57 6.61 10.14
N ARG A 124 9.73 5.74 10.68
CA ARG A 124 9.67 4.31 10.35
C ARG A 124 8.64 4.05 9.26
N ALA A 125 9.00 3.22 8.29
CA ALA A 125 8.07 2.82 7.24
C ALA A 125 6.96 1.92 7.80
N LYS A 126 5.72 2.28 7.48
CA LYS A 126 4.51 1.55 7.84
C LYS A 126 3.67 1.28 6.58
N LEU A 127 3.06 0.12 6.53
CA LEU A 127 2.13 -0.25 5.48
C LEU A 127 0.76 -0.49 6.08
N GLU A 128 -0.22 0.29 5.63
CA GLU A 128 -1.63 0.01 5.92
C GLU A 128 -2.12 -1.05 4.94
N VAL A 129 -2.62 -2.14 5.46
CA VAL A 129 -3.15 -3.27 4.69
C VAL A 129 -4.60 -3.51 5.08
N GLY A 130 -5.37 -4.09 4.18
CA GLY A 130 -6.77 -4.40 4.43
C GLY A 130 -7.15 -5.78 3.95
N LEU A 131 -8.01 -6.46 4.72
CA LEU A 131 -8.65 -7.69 4.30
C LEU A 131 -9.80 -7.33 3.38
N GLY A 132 -9.77 -7.82 2.15
CA GLY A 132 -10.77 -7.51 1.14
C GLY A 132 -11.23 -8.71 0.36
N VAL A 133 -12.49 -8.64 -0.08
CA VAL A 133 -13.09 -9.57 -1.04
C VAL A 133 -13.25 -8.84 -2.36
N GLY A 134 -12.82 -9.46 -3.46
CA GLY A 134 -12.93 -8.85 -4.78
C GLY A 134 -14.38 -8.51 -5.13
N LYS A 135 -14.62 -7.28 -5.58
CA LYS A 135 -15.94 -6.83 -6.02
C LYS A 135 -16.32 -7.48 -7.36
N LYS A 136 -17.58 -7.88 -7.47
CA LYS A 136 -18.15 -8.29 -8.75
C LYS A 136 -18.28 -7.09 -9.68
N LEU A 137 -18.38 -7.33 -10.97
CA LEU A 137 -18.44 -6.27 -11.98
C LEU A 137 -19.59 -5.29 -11.74
N TYR A 138 -20.77 -5.75 -11.33
CA TYR A 138 -21.90 -4.88 -11.05
C TYR A 138 -21.66 -3.99 -9.81
N ASP A 139 -20.98 -4.48 -8.78
CA ASP A 139 -20.60 -3.70 -7.59
C ASP A 139 -19.64 -2.57 -7.95
N LYS A 140 -18.71 -2.82 -8.87
CA LYS A 140 -17.79 -1.80 -9.40
C LYS A 140 -18.55 -0.70 -10.15
N ARG A 141 -19.52 -1.08 -10.98
CA ARG A 141 -20.38 -0.13 -11.71
C ARG A 141 -21.18 0.75 -10.78
N GLU A 142 -21.76 0.18 -9.72
CA GLU A 142 -22.50 0.96 -8.71
C GLU A 142 -21.57 1.94 -7.97
N THR A 143 -20.37 1.51 -7.63
CA THR A 143 -19.35 2.37 -7.01
C THR A 143 -19.00 3.54 -7.92
N GLU A 144 -18.83 3.32 -9.21
CA GLU A 144 -18.60 4.38 -10.20
C GLU A 144 -19.78 5.36 -10.28
N LYS A 145 -21.00 4.84 -10.39
CA LYS A 145 -22.22 5.68 -10.43
C LYS A 145 -22.33 6.57 -9.18
N THR A 146 -22.11 6.01 -8.01
CA THR A 146 -22.17 6.77 -6.75
C THR A 146 -21.08 7.84 -6.70
N ARG A 147 -19.87 7.50 -7.16
CA ARG A 147 -18.75 8.46 -7.23
C ARG A 147 -19.05 9.60 -8.19
N ASP A 148 -19.57 9.31 -9.37
CA ASP A 148 -19.93 10.30 -10.38
C ASP A 148 -21.08 11.19 -9.91
N TRP A 149 -22.10 10.59 -9.29
CA TRP A 149 -23.20 11.33 -8.67
C TRP A 149 -22.70 12.31 -7.60
N ASN A 150 -21.81 11.85 -6.72
CA ASN A 150 -21.25 12.69 -5.66
C ASN A 150 -20.40 13.84 -6.23
N ARG A 151 -19.66 13.61 -7.31
CA ARG A 151 -18.91 14.67 -8.01
C ARG A 151 -19.84 15.71 -8.60
N GLU A 152 -20.89 15.28 -9.28
CA GLU A 152 -21.88 16.17 -9.88
C GLU A 152 -22.60 17.00 -8.83
N LYS A 153 -23.03 16.35 -7.73
CA LYS A 153 -23.63 17.01 -6.58
C LYS A 153 -22.69 18.07 -5.99
N ALA A 154 -21.42 17.75 -5.82
CA ALA A 154 -20.41 18.68 -5.32
C ALA A 154 -20.23 19.90 -6.24
N ARG A 155 -20.22 19.69 -7.58
CA ARG A 155 -20.15 20.77 -8.56
C ARG A 155 -21.35 21.71 -8.46
N VAL A 156 -22.54 21.15 -8.39
CA VAL A 156 -23.79 21.91 -8.27
C VAL A 156 -23.78 22.72 -6.98
N MET A 157 -23.43 22.11 -5.85
CA MET A 157 -23.36 22.78 -4.55
C MET A 157 -22.33 23.91 -4.53
N ALA A 158 -21.17 23.72 -5.14
CA ALA A 158 -20.13 24.74 -5.26
C ALA A 158 -20.58 25.93 -6.12
N LYS A 159 -21.42 25.68 -7.13
CA LYS A 159 -21.94 26.73 -8.04
C LYS A 159 -22.97 27.64 -7.38
N TYR A 160 -23.68 27.14 -6.38
CA TYR A 160 -24.75 27.89 -5.67
C TYR A 160 -24.35 28.30 -4.24
N ALA A 161 -23.10 28.07 -3.86
CA ALA A 161 -22.58 28.50 -2.56
C ALA A 161 -22.22 29.99 -2.57
#